data_7ab867e14fb1f2d4850590221c9030b8
#
_entry.id   7ab867e14fb1f2d4850590221c9030b8
#
_cell.length_a   1.000
_cell.length_b   1.000
_cell.length_c   1.000
_cell.angle_alpha   90.00
_cell.angle_beta   90.00
_cell.angle_gamma   90.00
#
_symmetry.space_group_name_H-M   'P 1'
#
loop_
_entity.id
_entity.type
_entity.pdbx_description
1 polymer ?
#
loop_
_entity_poly.entity_id
_entity_poly.type
_entity_poly.pdbx_seq_one_letter_code
_entity_poly.pdbx_strand_id
1 'polypeptide(L)'
;ADTSFEDRPELLSEYLLVLGQAYQDDGQYELALASYLRLGETGTANAGVSLNVHNEIWDAITRFSPAQLDNFASTANSYQSRGWVELARIVSSEQYSIRSQLDAIRQWQRIWSQHPAAQQLPSQLVKLAQTWEQRPKHIALILPLQDSAGRAIQEGFLSAYYAALDVSRDVPKISVFDSSNQTTVYPIYDAAVASGADLIIGPLHKHLVNQLQQLDELPVPTLAL
;
A
#
# COMPACT_ATOMS: atom_id res chain seq x y z
N ALA A 1 -12.74 23.77 35.93
CA ALA A 1 -13.69 22.74 36.35
C ALA A 1 -13.12 21.42 35.83
N ASP A 2 -12.50 20.69 36.75
CA ASP A 2 -11.98 19.35 36.51
C ASP A 2 -13.20 18.43 36.37
N THR A 3 -13.65 18.19 35.16
CA THR A 3 -14.71 17.22 34.92
C THR A 3 -14.02 15.87 34.90
N SER A 4 -14.02 15.17 36.00
CA SER A 4 -13.51 13.81 36.09
C SER A 4 -14.36 12.93 35.18
N PHE A 5 -13.79 12.53 34.01
CA PHE A 5 -14.38 11.54 33.11
C PHE A 5 -14.13 10.11 33.61
N GLU A 6 -13.41 9.95 34.75
CA GLU A 6 -13.02 8.65 35.31
C GLU A 6 -14.22 7.74 35.60
N ASP A 7 -15.37 8.35 35.99
CA ASP A 7 -16.61 7.61 36.28
C ASP A 7 -17.48 7.33 35.02
N ARG A 8 -17.02 7.79 33.82
CA ARG A 8 -17.77 7.66 32.57
C ARG A 8 -16.87 7.30 31.39
N PRO A 9 -16.45 6.07 31.29
CA PRO A 9 -15.47 5.65 30.28
C PRO A 9 -15.93 5.87 28.84
N GLU A 10 -17.24 5.82 28.57
CA GLU A 10 -17.80 6.09 27.24
C GLU A 10 -17.60 7.55 26.82
N LEU A 11 -17.86 8.50 27.74
CA LEU A 11 -17.66 9.92 27.49
C LEU A 11 -16.17 10.27 27.38
N LEU A 12 -15.30 9.59 28.12
CA LEU A 12 -13.86 9.74 28.00
C LEU A 12 -13.37 9.28 26.62
N SER A 13 -13.90 8.16 26.13
CA SER A 13 -13.53 7.62 24.82
C SER A 13 -13.95 8.57 23.68
N GLU A 14 -15.15 9.09 23.75
CA GLU A 14 -15.67 10.07 22.78
C GLU A 14 -14.89 11.39 22.83
N TYR A 15 -14.61 11.88 24.02
CA TYR A 15 -13.78 13.07 24.22
C TYR A 15 -12.37 12.90 23.64
N LEU A 16 -11.69 11.79 23.92
CA LEU A 16 -10.34 11.52 23.43
C LEU A 16 -10.28 11.39 21.91
N LEU A 17 -11.32 10.81 21.30
CA LEU A 17 -11.44 10.72 19.85
C LEU A 17 -11.56 12.11 19.22
N VAL A 18 -12.50 12.94 19.70
CA VAL A 18 -12.70 14.30 19.19
C VAL A 18 -11.48 15.17 19.43
N LEU A 19 -10.85 15.06 20.61
CA LEU A 19 -9.64 15.79 20.94
C LEU A 19 -8.47 15.42 20.01
N GLY A 20 -8.29 14.12 19.75
CA GLY A 20 -7.28 13.64 18.81
C GLY A 20 -7.50 14.17 17.39
N GLN A 21 -8.73 14.13 16.89
CA GLN A 21 -9.10 14.68 15.60
C GLN A 21 -8.84 16.20 15.52
N ALA A 22 -9.21 16.95 16.55
CA ALA A 22 -8.95 18.39 16.60
C ALA A 22 -7.45 18.72 16.55
N TYR A 23 -6.61 17.97 17.26
CA TYR A 23 -5.15 18.11 17.19
C TYR A 23 -4.59 17.71 15.82
N GLN A 24 -5.14 16.69 15.20
CA GLN A 24 -4.73 16.24 13.86
C GLN A 24 -5.06 17.28 12.80
N ASP A 25 -6.24 17.89 12.86
CA ASP A 25 -6.68 18.97 11.96
C ASP A 25 -5.81 20.24 12.12
N ASP A 26 -5.32 20.50 13.35
CA ASP A 26 -4.40 21.61 13.65
C ASP A 26 -2.92 21.25 13.36
N GLY A 27 -2.63 20.04 12.85
CA GLY A 27 -1.27 19.58 12.54
C GLY A 27 -0.42 19.20 13.76
N GLN A 28 -1.02 19.11 14.94
CA GLN A 28 -0.37 18.75 16.21
C GLN A 28 -0.36 17.23 16.40
N TYR A 29 0.32 16.51 15.50
CA TYR A 29 0.27 15.05 15.42
C TYR A 29 0.77 14.34 16.69
N GLU A 30 1.69 14.93 17.44
CA GLU A 30 2.17 14.35 18.73
C GLU A 30 1.06 14.33 19.79
N LEU A 31 0.25 15.40 19.88
CA LEU A 31 -0.87 15.48 20.79
C LEU A 31 -2.05 14.62 20.33
N ALA A 32 -2.26 14.55 19.01
CA ALA A 32 -3.23 13.64 18.42
C ALA A 32 -2.90 12.19 18.77
N LEU A 33 -1.65 11.76 18.53
CA LEU A 33 -1.17 10.41 18.87
C LEU A 33 -1.33 10.09 20.36
N ALA A 34 -0.98 11.04 21.26
CA ALA A 34 -1.14 10.85 22.69
C ALA A 34 -2.61 10.62 23.08
N SER A 35 -3.55 11.37 22.46
CA SER A 35 -4.99 11.22 22.69
C SER A 35 -5.50 9.86 22.22
N TYR A 36 -5.09 9.42 21.03
CA TYR A 36 -5.50 8.12 20.46
C TYR A 36 -4.89 6.92 21.19
N LEU A 37 -3.64 7.02 21.65
CA LEU A 37 -3.03 5.96 22.48
C LEU A 37 -3.77 5.81 23.80
N ARG A 38 -4.11 6.93 24.46
CA ARG A 38 -4.91 6.90 25.68
C ARG A 38 -6.31 6.33 25.44
N LEU A 39 -6.93 6.64 24.28
CA LEU A 39 -8.21 6.05 23.88
C LEU A 39 -8.09 4.53 23.72
N GLY A 40 -7.03 4.02 23.11
CA GLY A 40 -6.76 2.58 22.97
C GLY A 40 -6.61 1.86 24.32
N GLU A 41 -6.15 2.55 25.37
CA GLU A 41 -5.97 2.01 26.72
C GLU A 41 -7.27 1.96 27.53
N THR A 42 -8.33 2.68 27.14
CA THR A 42 -9.60 2.70 27.90
C THR A 42 -10.36 1.38 27.90
N GLY A 43 -10.02 0.45 27.00
CA GLY A 43 -10.60 -0.90 26.93
C GLY A 43 -12.08 -0.95 26.54
N THR A 44 -12.72 0.19 26.22
CA THR A 44 -14.14 0.31 25.90
C THR A 44 -14.48 -0.02 24.44
N ALA A 45 -13.47 -0.29 23.62
CA ALA A 45 -13.63 -0.46 22.18
C ALA A 45 -14.10 -1.87 21.80
N ASN A 46 -15.25 -1.97 21.13
CA ASN A 46 -15.57 -3.14 20.33
C ASN A 46 -14.63 -3.21 19.10
N ALA A 47 -14.59 -4.34 18.37
CA ALA A 47 -13.64 -4.56 17.29
C ALA A 47 -13.66 -3.47 16.19
N GLY A 48 -14.81 -2.86 15.90
CA GLY A 48 -14.92 -1.79 14.90
C GLY A 48 -14.32 -0.46 15.37
N VAL A 49 -14.55 -0.10 16.64
CA VAL A 49 -13.96 1.10 17.25
C VAL A 49 -12.43 0.92 17.36
N SER A 50 -11.97 -0.29 17.72
CA SER A 50 -10.54 -0.61 17.80
C SER A 50 -9.82 -0.39 16.46
N LEU A 51 -10.41 -0.82 15.33
CA LEU A 51 -9.80 -0.61 14.03
C LEU A 51 -9.72 0.89 13.66
N ASN A 52 -10.76 1.66 13.95
CA ASN A 52 -10.73 3.10 13.70
C ASN A 52 -9.62 3.77 14.53
N VAL A 53 -9.49 3.43 15.80
CA VAL A 53 -8.42 3.95 16.67
C VAL A 53 -7.03 3.55 16.14
N HIS A 54 -6.86 2.32 15.65
CA HIS A 54 -5.59 1.90 15.03
C HIS A 54 -5.28 2.70 13.77
N ASN A 55 -6.27 3.03 12.95
CA ASN A 55 -6.08 3.88 11.77
C ASN A 55 -5.68 5.30 12.16
N GLU A 56 -6.33 5.90 13.15
CA GLU A 56 -6.00 7.24 13.65
C GLU A 56 -4.59 7.31 14.26
N ILE A 57 -4.22 6.32 15.07
CA ILE A 57 -2.85 6.19 15.60
C ILE A 57 -1.84 6.09 14.44
N TRP A 58 -2.17 5.27 13.43
CA TRP A 58 -1.30 5.07 12.28
C TRP A 58 -1.14 6.34 11.45
N ASP A 59 -2.24 7.03 11.18
CA ASP A 59 -2.22 8.28 10.42
C ASP A 59 -1.43 9.37 11.15
N ALA A 60 -1.55 9.47 12.47
CA ALA A 60 -0.80 10.43 13.27
C ALA A 60 0.71 10.11 13.28
N ILE A 61 1.10 8.86 13.57
CA ILE A 61 2.52 8.48 13.72
C ILE A 61 3.28 8.51 12.39
N THR A 62 2.61 8.24 11.27
CA THR A 62 3.23 8.30 9.94
C THR A 62 3.49 9.72 9.45
N ARG A 63 2.92 10.74 10.12
CA ARG A 63 3.22 12.16 9.87
C ARG A 63 4.48 12.64 10.58
N PHE A 64 5.04 11.85 11.48
CA PHE A 64 6.24 12.22 12.20
C PHE A 64 7.46 12.26 11.28
N SER A 65 8.27 13.30 11.43
CA SER A 65 9.63 13.29 10.93
C SER A 65 10.48 12.25 11.67
N PRO A 66 11.60 11.79 11.11
CA PRO A 66 12.49 10.87 11.81
C PRO A 66 12.89 11.34 13.23
N ALA A 67 13.16 12.65 13.38
CA ALA A 67 13.51 13.23 14.67
C ALA A 67 12.35 13.19 15.69
N GLN A 68 11.13 13.44 15.24
CA GLN A 68 9.93 13.33 16.08
C GLN A 68 9.67 11.87 16.49
N LEU A 69 9.85 10.93 15.56
CA LEU A 69 9.71 9.51 15.86
C LEU A 69 10.75 9.03 16.89
N ASP A 70 12.00 9.50 16.79
CA ASP A 70 13.05 9.18 17.76
C ASP A 70 12.79 9.82 19.12
N ASN A 71 12.31 11.07 19.16
CA ASN A 71 11.91 11.72 20.40
C ASN A 71 10.75 10.95 21.07
N PHE A 72 9.72 10.61 20.32
CA PHE A 72 8.60 9.83 20.83
C PHE A 72 9.07 8.44 21.32
N ALA A 73 9.95 7.78 20.58
CA ALA A 73 10.54 6.50 20.98
C ALA A 73 11.28 6.56 22.34
N SER A 74 11.97 7.68 22.60
CA SER A 74 12.70 7.88 23.88
C SER A 74 11.77 8.02 25.08
N THR A 75 10.53 8.46 24.87
CA THR A 75 9.50 8.67 25.91
C THR A 75 8.47 7.54 25.97
N ALA A 76 8.46 6.64 24.98
CA ALA A 76 7.53 5.52 24.88
C ALA A 76 7.79 4.47 25.97
N ASN A 77 7.02 4.53 27.07
CA ASN A 77 7.21 3.67 28.23
C ASN A 77 6.26 2.46 28.25
N SER A 78 5.11 2.53 27.56
CA SER A 78 4.15 1.44 27.50
C SER A 78 4.52 0.41 26.43
N TYR A 79 4.04 -0.84 26.60
CA TYR A 79 4.16 -1.88 25.60
C TYR A 79 3.53 -1.46 24.27
N GLN A 80 2.35 -0.81 24.34
CA GLN A 80 1.64 -0.35 23.15
C GLN A 80 2.40 0.75 22.41
N SER A 81 2.84 1.81 23.10
CA SER A 81 3.56 2.91 22.44
C SER A 81 4.87 2.44 21.79
N ARG A 82 5.60 1.51 22.41
CA ARG A 82 6.82 0.91 21.84
C ARG A 82 6.52 0.08 20.60
N GLY A 83 5.44 -0.71 20.60
CA GLY A 83 5.05 -1.50 19.44
C GLY A 83 4.68 -0.62 18.24
N TRP A 84 3.97 0.48 18.46
CA TRP A 84 3.65 1.45 17.41
C TRP A 84 4.89 2.13 16.82
N VAL A 85 5.84 2.53 17.66
CA VAL A 85 7.12 3.11 17.20
C VAL A 85 7.88 2.14 16.31
N GLU A 86 7.99 0.88 16.72
CA GLU A 86 8.73 -0.12 15.96
C GLU A 86 8.05 -0.40 14.61
N LEU A 87 6.71 -0.50 14.59
CA LEU A 87 5.95 -0.67 13.36
C LEU A 87 6.14 0.53 12.42
N ALA A 88 6.10 1.76 12.94
CA ALA A 88 6.33 2.96 12.15
C ALA A 88 7.75 3.01 11.57
N ARG A 89 8.77 2.61 12.33
CA ARG A 89 10.16 2.53 11.85
C ARG A 89 10.34 1.52 10.72
N ILE A 90 9.66 0.37 10.78
CA ILE A 90 9.70 -0.61 9.70
C ILE A 90 9.17 0.00 8.40
N VAL A 91 8.08 0.76 8.47
CA VAL A 91 7.43 1.31 7.28
C VAL A 91 8.14 2.56 6.75
N SER A 92 8.73 3.38 7.62
CA SER A 92 9.49 4.57 7.22
C SER A 92 10.91 4.27 6.71
N SER A 93 11.38 3.02 6.81
CA SER A 93 12.73 2.65 6.36
C SER A 93 12.81 2.60 4.84
N GLU A 94 13.62 3.48 4.25
CA GLU A 94 13.92 3.51 2.81
C GLU A 94 14.75 2.30 2.33
N GLN A 95 15.30 1.51 3.26
CA GLN A 95 16.15 0.36 2.94
C GLN A 95 15.37 -0.89 2.54
N TYR A 96 14.07 -0.91 2.75
CA TYR A 96 13.24 -2.07 2.48
C TYR A 96 12.54 -1.98 1.12
N SER A 97 12.65 -3.06 0.33
CA SER A 97 11.68 -3.30 -0.75
C SER A 97 10.29 -3.54 -0.13
N ILE A 98 9.21 -3.36 -0.90
CA ILE A 98 7.84 -3.63 -0.42
C ILE A 98 7.74 -5.05 0.15
N ARG A 99 8.35 -6.05 -0.48
CA ARG A 99 8.39 -7.42 0.05
C ARG A 99 9.06 -7.50 1.40
N SER A 100 10.29 -6.95 1.52
CA SER A 100 11.03 -6.97 2.78
C SER A 100 10.29 -6.23 3.89
N GLN A 101 9.60 -5.14 3.55
CA GLN A 101 8.76 -4.39 4.47
C GLN A 101 7.57 -5.24 4.96
N LEU A 102 6.88 -5.94 4.07
CA LEU A 102 5.78 -6.84 4.44
C LEU A 102 6.27 -8.03 5.29
N ASP A 103 7.44 -8.58 4.98
CA ASP A 103 8.03 -9.65 5.79
C ASP A 103 8.43 -9.14 7.19
N ALA A 104 8.97 -7.91 7.29
CA ALA A 104 9.28 -7.26 8.56
C ALA A 104 8.00 -6.97 9.38
N ILE A 105 6.89 -6.53 8.75
CA ILE A 105 5.59 -6.36 9.41
C ILE A 105 5.08 -7.70 9.94
N ARG A 106 5.16 -8.80 9.16
CA ARG A 106 4.77 -10.15 9.63
C ARG A 106 5.63 -10.61 10.80
N GLN A 107 6.93 -10.32 10.78
CA GLN A 107 7.82 -10.61 11.90
C GLN A 107 7.46 -9.78 13.13
N TRP A 108 7.18 -8.49 12.96
CA TRP A 108 6.70 -7.62 14.02
C TRP A 108 5.43 -8.17 14.67
N GLN A 109 4.43 -8.61 13.90
CA GLN A 109 3.20 -9.22 14.40
C GLN A 109 3.48 -10.47 15.27
N ARG A 110 4.49 -11.27 14.94
CA ARG A 110 4.88 -12.45 15.76
C ARG A 110 5.54 -12.05 17.06
N ILE A 111 6.43 -11.04 17.02
CA ILE A 111 7.15 -10.55 18.22
C ILE A 111 6.18 -9.83 19.15
N TRP A 112 5.33 -9.00 18.59
CA TRP A 112 4.35 -8.17 19.30
C TRP A 112 2.95 -8.79 19.36
N SER A 113 2.86 -10.11 19.49
CA SER A 113 1.60 -10.87 19.35
C SER A 113 0.47 -10.42 20.29
N GLN A 114 0.80 -9.80 21.42
CA GLN A 114 -0.17 -9.24 22.37
C GLN A 114 -0.51 -7.77 22.09
N HIS A 115 0.14 -7.16 21.08
CA HIS A 115 -0.15 -5.78 20.72
C HIS A 115 -1.47 -5.71 19.94
N PRO A 116 -2.38 -4.76 20.24
CA PRO A 116 -3.68 -4.67 19.57
C PRO A 116 -3.54 -4.57 18.05
N ALA A 117 -2.61 -3.77 17.55
CA ALA A 117 -2.35 -3.65 16.10
C ALA A 117 -1.74 -4.90 15.47
N ALA A 118 -1.15 -5.83 16.23
CA ALA A 118 -0.70 -7.10 15.67
C ALA A 118 -1.87 -8.06 15.38
N GLN A 119 -2.94 -7.95 16.16
CA GLN A 119 -4.18 -8.68 15.94
C GLN A 119 -5.04 -8.06 14.84
N GLN A 120 -5.03 -6.73 14.75
CA GLN A 120 -5.81 -5.98 13.78
C GLN A 120 -4.96 -4.81 13.22
N LEU A 121 -4.24 -5.07 12.15
CA LEU A 121 -3.39 -4.08 11.48
C LEU A 121 -4.20 -2.87 11.00
N PRO A 122 -3.60 -1.66 10.98
CA PRO A 122 -4.15 -0.51 10.28
C PRO A 122 -4.53 -0.83 8.83
N SER A 123 -5.64 -0.28 8.37
CA SER A 123 -6.21 -0.57 7.05
C SER A 123 -5.23 -0.28 5.90
N GLN A 124 -4.37 0.71 6.04
CA GLN A 124 -3.35 1.04 5.03
C GLN A 124 -2.33 -0.11 4.86
N LEU A 125 -1.92 -0.77 5.94
CA LEU A 125 -0.98 -1.89 5.88
C LEU A 125 -1.63 -3.14 5.33
N VAL A 126 -2.90 -3.39 5.67
CA VAL A 126 -3.70 -4.47 5.07
C VAL A 126 -3.83 -4.25 3.56
N LYS A 127 -4.18 -3.03 3.14
CA LYS A 127 -4.30 -2.66 1.73
C LYS A 127 -2.96 -2.80 0.98
N LEU A 128 -1.84 -2.40 1.61
CA LEU A 128 -0.51 -2.58 1.04
C LEU A 128 -0.21 -4.06 0.76
N ALA A 129 -0.50 -4.94 1.72
CA ALA A 129 -0.31 -6.38 1.57
C ALA A 129 -1.20 -6.96 0.46
N GLN A 130 -2.48 -6.59 0.41
CA GLN A 130 -3.42 -7.02 -0.64
C GLN A 130 -2.97 -6.55 -2.03
N THR A 131 -2.60 -5.27 -2.17
CA THR A 131 -2.12 -4.72 -3.44
C THR A 131 -0.85 -5.45 -3.91
N TRP A 132 0.06 -5.76 -2.98
CA TRP A 132 1.25 -6.53 -3.28
C TRP A 132 0.93 -7.95 -3.76
N GLU A 133 -0.01 -8.64 -3.13
CA GLU A 133 -0.43 -9.99 -3.53
C GLU A 133 -1.11 -10.01 -4.89
N GLN A 134 -1.90 -8.96 -5.20
CA GLN A 134 -2.62 -8.79 -6.46
C GLN A 134 -1.77 -8.18 -7.60
N ARG A 135 -0.48 -7.85 -7.33
CA ARG A 135 0.36 -7.29 -8.37
C ARG A 135 0.50 -8.24 -9.56
N PRO A 136 0.58 -7.72 -10.78
CA PRO A 136 0.87 -8.54 -11.96
C PRO A 136 2.17 -9.31 -11.78
N LYS A 137 2.15 -10.61 -12.06
CA LYS A 137 3.32 -11.50 -12.05
C LYS A 137 3.88 -11.74 -13.44
N HIS A 138 3.05 -11.52 -14.45
CA HIS A 138 3.44 -11.61 -15.86
C HIS A 138 2.75 -10.51 -16.65
N ILE A 139 3.54 -9.61 -17.24
CA ILE A 139 3.08 -8.50 -18.07
C ILE A 139 3.42 -8.79 -19.51
N ALA A 140 2.43 -8.72 -20.40
CA ALA A 140 2.62 -8.75 -21.84
C ALA A 140 2.59 -7.33 -22.43
N LEU A 141 3.63 -6.97 -23.17
CA LEU A 141 3.69 -5.73 -23.94
C LEU A 141 3.31 -6.00 -25.39
N ILE A 142 2.23 -5.41 -25.89
CA ILE A 142 1.82 -5.47 -27.29
C ILE A 142 2.18 -4.13 -27.94
N LEU A 143 3.31 -4.09 -28.65
CA LEU A 143 3.90 -2.85 -29.16
C LEU A 143 4.30 -2.98 -30.63
N PRO A 144 4.15 -1.91 -31.46
CA PRO A 144 4.64 -1.89 -32.83
C PRO A 144 6.16 -1.64 -32.83
N LEU A 145 6.95 -2.69 -32.82
CA LEU A 145 8.41 -2.59 -32.63
C LEU A 145 9.15 -2.03 -33.86
N GLN A 146 8.49 -1.94 -35.02
CA GLN A 146 9.07 -1.26 -36.19
C GLN A 146 8.90 0.25 -36.10
N ASP A 147 8.00 0.76 -35.27
CA ASP A 147 7.78 2.18 -35.06
C ASP A 147 8.73 2.72 -33.97
N SER A 148 9.14 3.96 -34.14
CA SER A 148 10.02 4.64 -33.14
C SER A 148 9.33 4.76 -31.78
N ALA A 149 8.02 5.01 -31.76
CA ALA A 149 7.24 5.12 -30.51
C ALA A 149 7.16 3.79 -29.77
N GLY A 150 6.87 2.68 -30.48
CA GLY A 150 6.82 1.33 -29.89
C GLY A 150 8.16 0.92 -29.28
N ARG A 151 9.28 1.19 -30.00
CA ARG A 151 10.62 0.94 -29.47
C ARG A 151 10.96 1.80 -28.26
N ALA A 152 10.64 3.09 -28.28
CA ALA A 152 10.90 3.99 -27.15
C ALA A 152 10.16 3.54 -25.88
N ILE A 153 8.90 3.10 -26.04
CA ILE A 153 8.11 2.55 -24.91
C ILE A 153 8.74 1.26 -24.41
N GLN A 154 9.15 0.35 -25.31
CA GLN A 154 9.82 -0.90 -24.92
C GLN A 154 11.13 -0.62 -24.16
N GLU A 155 11.98 0.26 -24.68
CA GLU A 155 13.27 0.62 -24.08
C GLU A 155 13.08 1.24 -22.70
N GLY A 156 12.13 2.20 -22.56
CA GLY A 156 11.79 2.83 -21.29
C GLY A 156 11.28 1.82 -20.26
N PHE A 157 10.39 0.91 -20.69
CA PHE A 157 9.85 -0.13 -19.84
C PHE A 157 10.93 -1.12 -19.37
N LEU A 158 11.78 -1.60 -20.27
CA LEU A 158 12.86 -2.52 -19.94
C LEU A 158 13.95 -1.84 -19.08
N SER A 159 14.21 -0.57 -19.29
CA SER A 159 15.14 0.19 -18.43
C SER A 159 14.64 0.24 -16.98
N ALA A 160 13.36 0.56 -16.78
CA ALA A 160 12.73 0.54 -15.46
C ALA A 160 12.71 -0.87 -14.86
N TYR A 161 12.46 -1.89 -15.68
CA TYR A 161 12.48 -3.29 -15.26
C TYR A 161 13.86 -3.73 -14.75
N TYR A 162 14.92 -3.42 -15.47
CA TYR A 162 16.28 -3.77 -15.05
C TYR A 162 16.70 -3.00 -13.80
N ALA A 163 16.34 -1.71 -13.68
CA ALA A 163 16.57 -0.95 -12.46
C ALA A 163 15.82 -1.57 -11.24
N ALA A 164 14.61 -2.07 -11.45
CA ALA A 164 13.88 -2.77 -10.40
C ALA A 164 14.53 -4.11 -10.03
N LEU A 165 15.08 -4.85 -11.00
CA LEU A 165 15.83 -6.11 -10.77
C LEU A 165 17.07 -5.92 -9.90
N ASP A 166 17.74 -4.77 -9.99
CA ASP A 166 18.90 -4.45 -9.14
C ASP A 166 18.51 -4.29 -7.67
N VAL A 167 17.27 -3.87 -7.42
CA VAL A 167 16.75 -3.69 -6.05
C VAL A 167 16.10 -4.97 -5.51
N SER A 168 15.37 -5.71 -6.35
CA SER A 168 14.61 -6.89 -5.92
C SER A 168 14.42 -7.87 -7.07
N ARG A 169 14.45 -9.17 -6.74
CA ARG A 169 14.12 -10.23 -7.71
C ARG A 169 12.61 -10.47 -7.85
N ASP A 170 11.78 -9.76 -7.09
CA ASP A 170 10.33 -9.86 -7.15
C ASP A 170 9.72 -8.92 -8.22
N VAL A 171 10.25 -8.99 -9.42
CA VAL A 171 9.73 -8.29 -10.59
C VAL A 171 8.85 -9.24 -11.43
N PRO A 172 7.84 -8.71 -12.14
CA PRO A 172 7.01 -9.54 -13.01
C PRO A 172 7.82 -10.10 -14.18
N LYS A 173 7.42 -11.25 -14.70
CA LYS A 173 7.90 -11.72 -16.01
C LYS A 173 7.42 -10.75 -17.08
N ILE A 174 8.26 -10.43 -18.07
CA ILE A 174 7.89 -9.58 -19.21
C ILE A 174 7.92 -10.42 -20.49
N SER A 175 6.84 -10.36 -21.27
CA SER A 175 6.78 -10.89 -22.64
C SER A 175 6.45 -9.75 -23.60
N VAL A 176 7.11 -9.72 -24.75
CA VAL A 176 6.91 -8.66 -25.75
C VAL A 176 6.35 -9.28 -27.02
N PHE A 177 5.29 -8.69 -27.56
CA PHE A 177 4.59 -9.11 -28.78
C PHE A 177 4.62 -7.95 -29.78
N ASP A 178 5.17 -8.22 -30.97
CA ASP A 178 5.29 -7.21 -32.03
C ASP A 178 3.97 -7.07 -32.80
N SER A 179 3.34 -5.91 -32.68
CA SER A 179 2.10 -5.57 -33.38
C SER A 179 2.29 -4.78 -34.67
N SER A 180 3.53 -4.59 -35.14
CA SER A 180 3.86 -3.73 -36.29
C SER A 180 3.07 -4.06 -37.58
N ASN A 181 2.87 -5.34 -37.85
CA ASN A 181 2.23 -5.81 -39.08
C ASN A 181 0.83 -6.39 -38.85
N GLN A 182 0.22 -6.10 -37.68
CA GLN A 182 -1.10 -6.63 -37.35
C GLN A 182 -2.21 -5.74 -37.92
N THR A 183 -3.11 -6.33 -38.70
CA THR A 183 -4.34 -5.67 -39.14
C THR A 183 -5.51 -5.94 -38.20
N THR A 184 -5.41 -7.00 -37.41
CA THR A 184 -6.39 -7.38 -36.37
C THR A 184 -5.68 -7.68 -35.05
N VAL A 185 -6.34 -7.29 -33.96
CA VAL A 185 -5.77 -7.44 -32.61
C VAL A 185 -5.87 -8.86 -32.07
N TYR A 186 -6.87 -9.63 -32.53
CA TYR A 186 -7.23 -10.91 -31.88
C TYR A 186 -6.10 -11.93 -31.84
N PRO A 187 -5.37 -12.26 -32.93
CA PRO A 187 -4.31 -13.28 -32.83
C PRO A 187 -3.19 -12.94 -31.87
N ILE A 188 -2.78 -11.66 -31.83
CA ILE A 188 -1.68 -11.21 -30.97
C ILE A 188 -2.14 -11.08 -29.51
N TYR A 189 -3.40 -10.66 -29.30
CA TYR A 189 -4.02 -10.58 -27.99
C TYR A 189 -4.20 -11.98 -27.39
N ASP A 190 -4.74 -12.92 -28.16
CA ASP A 190 -4.90 -14.31 -27.75
C ASP A 190 -3.55 -14.97 -27.44
N ALA A 191 -2.50 -14.66 -28.20
CA ALA A 191 -1.15 -15.14 -27.92
C ALA A 191 -0.61 -14.56 -26.60
N ALA A 192 -0.87 -13.30 -26.30
CA ALA A 192 -0.50 -12.68 -25.01
C ALA A 192 -1.25 -13.33 -23.84
N VAL A 193 -2.55 -13.54 -23.96
CA VAL A 193 -3.37 -14.27 -22.96
C VAL A 193 -2.87 -15.70 -22.79
N ALA A 194 -2.64 -16.43 -23.86
CA ALA A 194 -2.16 -17.82 -23.84
C ALA A 194 -0.74 -17.94 -23.25
N SER A 195 0.06 -16.87 -23.25
CA SER A 195 1.35 -16.83 -22.57
C SER A 195 1.25 -16.85 -21.03
N GLY A 196 0.04 -16.69 -20.49
CA GLY A 196 -0.25 -16.58 -19.07
C GLY A 196 -0.01 -15.17 -18.51
N ALA A 197 -0.10 -14.14 -19.36
CA ALA A 197 -0.08 -12.75 -18.88
C ALA A 197 -1.31 -12.46 -18.00
N ASP A 198 -1.09 -11.77 -16.91
CA ASP A 198 -2.15 -11.29 -16.00
C ASP A 198 -2.33 -9.77 -16.06
N LEU A 199 -1.51 -9.09 -16.89
CA LEU A 199 -1.69 -7.71 -17.34
C LEU A 199 -1.18 -7.56 -18.76
N ILE A 200 -1.92 -6.89 -19.62
CA ILE A 200 -1.50 -6.53 -20.98
C ILE A 200 -1.36 -5.00 -21.06
N ILE A 201 -0.22 -4.54 -21.62
CA ILE A 201 0.04 -3.13 -21.90
C ILE A 201 0.18 -2.97 -23.43
N GLY A 202 -0.65 -2.12 -24.00
CA GLY A 202 -0.87 -1.99 -25.43
C GLY A 202 -2.24 -2.57 -25.83
N PRO A 203 -2.58 -2.59 -27.12
CA PRO A 203 -1.79 -2.10 -28.25
C PRO A 203 -1.69 -0.56 -28.27
N LEU A 204 -0.74 -0.04 -29.08
CA LEU A 204 -0.55 1.39 -29.30
C LEU A 204 -1.37 1.91 -30.50
N HIS A 205 -1.50 1.12 -31.55
CA HIS A 205 -2.19 1.54 -32.76
C HIS A 205 -3.71 1.66 -32.55
N LYS A 206 -4.27 2.84 -32.84
CA LYS A 206 -5.68 3.17 -32.62
C LYS A 206 -6.65 2.16 -33.27
N HIS A 207 -6.32 1.63 -34.46
CA HIS A 207 -7.19 0.65 -35.11
C HIS A 207 -7.29 -0.68 -34.34
N LEU A 208 -6.20 -1.10 -33.66
CA LEU A 208 -6.19 -2.29 -32.80
C LEU A 208 -6.92 -2.02 -31.48
N VAL A 209 -6.72 -0.83 -30.89
CA VAL A 209 -7.43 -0.39 -29.68
C VAL A 209 -8.94 -0.38 -29.90
N ASN A 210 -9.40 0.19 -31.05
CA ASN A 210 -10.82 0.23 -31.37
C ASN A 210 -11.44 -1.17 -31.52
N GLN A 211 -10.68 -2.17 -31.96
CA GLN A 211 -11.14 -3.56 -32.04
C GLN A 211 -11.33 -4.18 -30.64
N LEU A 212 -10.40 -3.90 -29.70
CA LEU A 212 -10.54 -4.34 -28.30
C LEU A 212 -11.76 -3.72 -27.62
N GLN A 213 -12.06 -2.45 -27.90
CA GLN A 213 -13.23 -1.76 -27.35
C GLN A 213 -14.57 -2.35 -27.81
N GLN A 214 -14.58 -3.17 -28.88
CA GLN A 214 -15.78 -3.85 -29.37
C GLN A 214 -16.05 -5.17 -28.62
N LEU A 215 -15.14 -5.62 -27.79
CA LEU A 215 -15.33 -6.79 -26.95
C LEU A 215 -16.08 -6.39 -25.67
N ASP A 216 -17.11 -7.13 -25.34
CA ASP A 216 -17.93 -6.90 -24.15
C ASP A 216 -17.11 -7.09 -22.86
N GLU A 217 -16.14 -8.03 -22.89
CA GLU A 217 -15.27 -8.34 -21.76
C GLU A 217 -13.87 -8.74 -22.23
N LEU A 218 -12.85 -8.28 -21.53
CA LEU A 218 -11.46 -8.68 -21.76
C LEU A 218 -11.04 -9.71 -20.70
N PRO A 219 -10.51 -10.89 -21.10
CA PRO A 219 -10.12 -11.96 -20.16
C PRO A 219 -8.96 -11.56 -19.23
N VAL A 220 -8.18 -10.54 -19.62
CA VAL A 220 -7.04 -10.03 -18.86
C VAL A 220 -7.13 -8.50 -18.79
N PRO A 221 -6.88 -7.89 -17.59
CA PRO A 221 -6.77 -6.45 -17.48
C PRO A 221 -5.82 -5.87 -18.52
N THR A 222 -6.29 -4.90 -19.29
CA THR A 222 -5.55 -4.35 -20.43
C THR A 222 -5.49 -2.83 -20.36
N LEU A 223 -4.29 -2.28 -20.42
CA LEU A 223 -4.02 -0.86 -20.55
C LEU A 223 -3.64 -0.55 -21.99
N ALA A 224 -4.59 -0.06 -22.79
CA ALA A 224 -4.32 0.47 -24.13
C ALA A 224 -3.48 1.77 -24.03
N LEU A 225 -2.58 1.99 -25.00
CA LEU A 225 -1.67 3.13 -25.04
C LEU A 225 -2.08 4.14 -26.12
#